data_3a65be8fb9486f90394f03d36c2240ad
#
_entry.id   3a65be8fb9486f90394f03d36c2240ad
#
_cell.length_a   1.000
_cell.length_b   1.000
_cell.length_c   1.000
_cell.angle_alpha   90.00
_cell.angle_beta   90.00
_cell.angle_gamma   90.00
#
_symmetry.space_group_name_H-M   'P 1'
#
loop_
_entity.id
_entity.type
_entity.pdbx_description
1 polymer ?
#
loop_
_entity_poly.entity_id
_entity_poly.type
_entity_poly.pdbx_seq_one_letter_code
_entity_poly.pdbx_strand_id
1 'polypeptide(L)'
;MQKYADYIEEIEIDSLWSGKKHIRWTLDRQVNILSGINGVGKSTILNKVVRSLSQGGEFPSHSLKGVRLKVSPDDARWIRYDIIRSFDRPLMNSDSISKINIDLVTELDWQLFQLQRKYLDYQVNIGNRIIETLQSGEADAAEKAQQISQPKKRFQDILDDLFTETGKKIIRSENEIKFSSLGEVLAPYQLSSGEKQILVILLTVLVEDNEHYVLFMDEPEVSLHIEWQKRLIDLILELNPNIQIILTTHSPAVIMNGWIDRVTEVTDITDK
;
A
#
# COMPACT_ATOMS: atom_id res chain seq x y z
N MET A 1 11.68 16.43 17.42
CA MET A 1 11.59 15.22 16.60
C MET A 1 10.13 15.03 16.22
N GLN A 2 9.80 14.85 14.96
CA GLN A 2 8.42 14.58 14.53
C GLN A 2 8.00 13.21 15.07
N LYS A 3 6.87 13.16 15.79
CA LYS A 3 6.35 11.92 16.36
C LYS A 3 5.22 11.41 15.47
N TYR A 4 5.45 10.30 14.82
CA TYR A 4 4.50 9.64 13.94
C TYR A 4 3.61 8.66 14.70
N ALA A 5 2.38 8.49 14.22
CA ALA A 5 1.48 7.47 14.71
C ALA A 5 1.88 6.09 14.17
N ASP A 6 1.70 5.07 15.01
CA ASP A 6 1.88 3.67 14.62
C ASP A 6 0.67 3.19 13.82
N TYR A 7 -0.55 3.57 14.25
CA TYR A 7 -1.81 3.19 13.59
C TYR A 7 -2.96 4.14 14.00
N ILE A 8 -4.08 4.05 13.29
CA ILE A 8 -5.34 4.72 13.60
C ILE A 8 -6.18 3.79 14.48
N GLU A 9 -6.63 4.26 15.63
CA GLU A 9 -7.50 3.51 16.55
C GLU A 9 -8.99 3.65 16.20
N GLU A 10 -9.39 4.86 15.79
CA GLU A 10 -10.79 5.14 15.48
C GLU A 10 -10.89 6.19 14.37
N ILE A 11 -11.84 5.99 13.50
CA ILE A 11 -12.28 6.96 12.48
C ILE A 11 -13.68 7.41 12.82
N GLU A 12 -13.87 8.72 12.97
CA GLU A 12 -15.18 9.31 13.15
C GLU A 12 -15.44 10.33 12.05
N ILE A 13 -16.61 10.25 11.41
CA ILE A 13 -17.04 11.17 10.35
C ILE A 13 -18.39 11.75 10.74
N ASP A 14 -18.40 13.04 11.07
CA ASP A 14 -19.59 13.73 11.59
C ASP A 14 -20.74 13.77 10.60
N SER A 15 -20.44 13.80 9.30
CA SER A 15 -21.48 14.01 8.30
C SER A 15 -21.07 13.44 6.95
N LEU A 16 -21.76 12.39 6.53
CA LEU A 16 -21.79 11.90 5.16
C LEU A 16 -23.15 12.15 4.50
N TRP A 17 -23.14 12.21 3.17
CA TRP A 17 -24.37 12.37 2.36
C TRP A 17 -25.27 13.53 2.84
N SER A 18 -24.68 14.75 2.85
CA SER A 18 -25.37 15.98 3.27
C SER A 18 -25.84 15.98 4.72
N GLY A 19 -25.05 15.36 5.62
CA GLY A 19 -25.33 15.37 7.06
C GLY A 19 -26.28 14.28 7.54
N LYS A 20 -26.65 13.35 6.66
CA LYS A 20 -27.64 12.31 6.99
C LYS A 20 -27.11 11.12 7.73
N LYS A 21 -25.77 10.94 7.74
CA LYS A 21 -25.12 9.77 8.33
C LYS A 21 -23.87 10.18 9.09
N HIS A 22 -23.75 9.66 10.30
CA HIS A 22 -22.55 9.71 11.12
C HIS A 22 -21.89 8.36 11.08
N ILE A 23 -20.56 8.33 10.95
CA ILE A 23 -19.76 7.10 10.92
C ILE A 23 -18.86 7.09 12.14
N ARG A 24 -18.81 5.96 12.82
CA ARG A 24 -17.86 5.68 13.87
C ARG A 24 -17.30 4.28 13.72
N TRP A 25 -16.02 4.18 13.39
CA TRP A 25 -15.34 2.92 13.09
C TRP A 25 -14.11 2.75 13.97
N THR A 26 -14.19 1.80 14.93
CA THR A 26 -13.05 1.36 15.73
C THR A 26 -12.23 0.38 14.93
N LEU A 27 -10.93 0.59 14.88
CA LEU A 27 -10.01 -0.14 14.02
C LEU A 27 -9.12 -1.10 14.82
N ASP A 28 -8.83 -2.24 14.21
CA ASP A 28 -7.75 -3.11 14.62
C ASP A 28 -6.39 -2.50 14.24
N ARG A 29 -5.37 -2.84 15.01
CA ARG A 29 -4.02 -2.35 14.77
C ARG A 29 -3.45 -2.73 13.40
N GLN A 30 -3.85 -3.85 12.83
CA GLN A 30 -3.20 -4.41 11.65
C GLN A 30 -4.11 -4.52 10.43
N VAL A 31 -5.27 -5.14 10.52
CA VAL A 31 -6.13 -5.38 9.36
C VAL A 31 -7.56 -4.95 9.61
N ASN A 32 -8.09 -4.12 8.72
CA ASN A 32 -9.46 -3.60 8.77
C ASN A 32 -10.09 -3.68 7.39
N ILE A 33 -11.16 -4.42 7.27
CA ILE A 33 -11.86 -4.67 6.00
C ILE A 33 -13.24 -4.06 6.08
N LEU A 34 -13.51 -3.07 5.24
CA LEU A 34 -14.83 -2.47 5.12
C LEU A 34 -15.62 -3.13 3.98
N SER A 35 -16.64 -3.86 4.36
CA SER A 35 -17.51 -4.58 3.44
C SER A 35 -18.91 -3.94 3.35
N GLY A 36 -19.70 -4.41 2.40
CA GLY A 36 -21.08 -3.99 2.18
C GLY A 36 -21.47 -3.98 0.72
N ILE A 37 -22.75 -3.86 0.43
CA ILE A 37 -23.27 -3.86 -0.95
C ILE A 37 -22.75 -2.69 -1.78
N ASN A 38 -22.85 -2.80 -3.10
CA ASN A 38 -22.44 -1.71 -4.01
C ASN A 38 -23.27 -0.46 -3.73
N GLY A 39 -22.59 0.70 -3.73
CA GLY A 39 -23.23 1.99 -3.50
C GLY A 39 -23.50 2.34 -2.02
N VAL A 40 -23.17 1.46 -1.07
CA VAL A 40 -23.35 1.73 0.37
C VAL A 40 -22.41 2.81 0.91
N GLY A 41 -21.35 3.15 0.16
CA GLY A 41 -20.46 4.28 0.48
C GLY A 41 -19.07 3.90 0.98
N LYS A 42 -18.60 2.68 0.81
CA LYS A 42 -17.25 2.24 1.21
C LYS A 42 -16.15 3.17 0.68
N SER A 43 -16.08 3.32 -0.64
CA SER A 43 -15.10 4.22 -1.28
C SER A 43 -15.29 5.69 -0.87
N THR A 44 -16.51 6.10 -0.55
CA THR A 44 -16.79 7.46 -0.08
C THR A 44 -16.20 7.69 1.31
N ILE A 45 -16.34 6.74 2.22
CA ILE A 45 -15.74 6.77 3.57
C ILE A 45 -14.23 6.82 3.44
N LEU A 46 -13.63 5.88 2.73
CA LEU A 46 -12.18 5.81 2.53
C LEU A 46 -11.63 7.12 1.95
N ASN A 47 -12.22 7.59 0.84
CA ASN A 47 -11.78 8.81 0.18
C ASN A 47 -11.94 10.05 1.06
N LYS A 48 -12.95 10.11 1.94
CA LYS A 48 -13.13 11.23 2.86
C LYS A 48 -12.03 11.25 3.92
N VAL A 49 -11.64 10.11 4.45
CA VAL A 49 -10.51 9.96 5.38
C VAL A 49 -9.21 10.39 4.70
N VAL A 50 -8.89 9.82 3.54
CA VAL A 50 -7.67 10.13 2.80
C VAL A 50 -7.58 11.61 2.43
N ARG A 51 -8.68 12.23 2.00
CA ARG A 51 -8.72 13.67 1.72
C ARG A 51 -8.48 14.52 2.97
N SER A 52 -8.89 14.06 4.15
CA SER A 52 -8.59 14.77 5.40
C SER A 52 -7.09 14.71 5.72
N LEU A 53 -6.46 13.57 5.49
CA LEU A 53 -5.02 13.37 5.67
C LEU A 53 -4.18 14.18 4.69
N SER A 54 -4.59 14.25 3.41
CA SER A 54 -3.83 14.93 2.34
C SER A 54 -3.79 16.45 2.45
N GLN A 55 -4.65 17.06 3.27
CA GLN A 55 -4.68 18.52 3.43
C GLN A 55 -3.61 19.08 4.38
N GLY A 56 -2.79 18.21 4.96
CA GLY A 56 -1.59 18.55 5.73
C GLY A 56 -1.89 19.27 7.04
N GLY A 57 -1.32 18.81 8.11
CA GLY A 57 -1.40 19.45 9.41
C GLY A 57 -0.97 18.50 10.51
N GLU A 58 -0.59 19.07 11.65
CA GLU A 58 -0.36 18.29 12.86
C GLU A 58 -1.67 17.69 13.38
N PHE A 59 -1.65 16.41 13.77
CA PHE A 59 -2.67 15.82 14.60
C PHE A 59 -2.51 16.28 16.07
N PRO A 60 -3.55 16.40 16.84
CA PRO A 60 -4.99 16.27 16.64
C PRO A 60 -5.72 17.61 16.58
N SER A 61 -5.23 18.58 15.88
CA SER A 61 -5.78 19.91 15.96
C SER A 61 -6.97 20.13 15.06
N HIS A 62 -7.90 19.36 14.98
CA HIS A 62 -9.20 19.70 14.41
C HIS A 62 -9.77 18.60 13.50
N SER A 63 -11.07 18.40 13.62
CA SER A 63 -11.88 17.70 12.63
C SER A 63 -11.71 18.40 11.27
N LEU A 64 -10.78 17.93 10.46
CA LEU A 64 -10.63 18.42 9.10
C LEU A 64 -11.86 18.00 8.30
N LYS A 65 -12.75 18.95 8.03
CA LYS A 65 -14.00 18.73 7.27
C LYS A 65 -14.91 17.64 7.85
N GLY A 66 -15.03 17.55 9.17
CA GLY A 66 -15.90 16.59 9.83
C GLY A 66 -15.32 15.17 9.87
N VAL A 67 -14.00 15.00 9.78
CA VAL A 67 -13.31 13.73 10.05
C VAL A 67 -12.44 13.90 11.28
N ARG A 68 -12.63 13.04 12.28
CA ARG A 68 -11.79 12.93 13.46
C ARG A 68 -11.09 11.58 13.44
N LEU A 69 -9.80 11.58 13.73
CA LEU A 69 -9.01 10.35 13.82
C LEU A 69 -8.40 10.28 15.23
N LYS A 70 -8.56 9.14 15.87
CA LYS A 70 -7.83 8.81 17.08
C LYS A 70 -6.68 7.90 16.67
N VAL A 71 -5.46 8.21 17.11
CA VAL A 71 -4.23 7.51 16.71
C VAL A 71 -3.45 7.02 17.90
N SER A 72 -2.62 6.02 17.72
CA SER A 72 -1.70 5.52 18.73
C SER A 72 -0.26 5.77 18.29
N PRO A 73 0.63 6.27 19.16
CA PRO A 73 0.32 6.79 20.51
C PRO A 73 -0.44 8.13 20.44
N ASP A 74 -1.19 8.44 21.50
CA ASP A 74 -2.07 9.62 21.57
C ASP A 74 -1.36 10.96 21.38
N ASP A 75 -0.07 11.02 21.62
CA ASP A 75 0.77 12.20 21.44
C ASP A 75 1.44 12.28 20.07
N ALA A 76 1.13 11.36 19.16
CA ALA A 76 1.57 11.44 17.77
C ALA A 76 0.98 12.68 17.08
N ARG A 77 1.79 13.30 16.21
CA ARG A 77 1.43 14.53 15.50
C ARG A 77 1.33 14.32 14.00
N TRP A 78 1.86 13.22 13.50
CA TRP A 78 1.96 12.91 12.08
C TRP A 78 1.54 11.47 11.83
N ILE A 79 1.04 11.19 10.65
CA ILE A 79 0.74 9.84 10.20
C ILE A 79 1.34 9.64 8.81
N ARG A 80 2.04 8.51 8.61
CA ARG A 80 2.48 8.07 7.28
C ARG A 80 1.36 7.26 6.67
N TYR A 81 1.05 7.51 5.44
CA TYR A 81 0.03 6.74 4.74
C TYR A 81 0.29 6.72 3.24
N ASP A 82 -0.16 5.65 2.60
CA ASP A 82 -0.30 5.54 1.15
C ASP A 82 -1.71 5.12 0.77
N ILE A 83 -2.09 5.40 -0.47
CA ILE A 83 -3.38 4.99 -1.02
C ILE A 83 -3.20 4.25 -2.33
N ILE A 84 -3.79 3.06 -2.42
CA ILE A 84 -3.87 2.26 -3.64
C ILE A 84 -5.30 2.24 -4.13
N ARG A 85 -5.51 2.65 -5.37
CA ARG A 85 -6.79 2.64 -6.06
C ARG A 85 -6.76 1.63 -7.18
N SER A 86 -7.82 0.86 -7.31
CA SER A 86 -7.89 -0.27 -8.26
C SER A 86 -8.26 0.09 -9.68
N PHE A 87 -8.59 1.34 -9.94
CA PHE A 87 -9.03 1.71 -11.29
C PHE A 87 -7.86 2.12 -12.15
N ASP A 88 -7.48 1.22 -13.06
CA ASP A 88 -6.54 1.52 -14.13
C ASP A 88 -7.22 2.42 -15.16
N ARG A 89 -7.10 3.71 -14.98
CA ARG A 89 -7.68 4.72 -15.87
C ARG A 89 -6.63 5.21 -16.84
N PRO A 90 -7.01 5.49 -18.10
CA PRO A 90 -6.13 6.22 -19.01
C PRO A 90 -5.74 7.55 -18.37
N LEU A 91 -4.45 7.87 -18.41
CA LEU A 91 -3.97 9.19 -18.04
C LEU A 91 -4.60 10.21 -19.01
N MET A 92 -5.22 11.24 -18.47
CA MET A 92 -5.61 12.36 -19.31
C MET A 92 -4.33 12.94 -19.92
N ASN A 93 -4.32 13.10 -21.25
CA ASN A 93 -3.19 13.65 -22.01
C ASN A 93 -2.75 14.98 -21.41
N SER A 94 -1.77 14.95 -20.53
CA SER A 94 -1.00 16.13 -20.24
C SER A 94 0.24 16.10 -21.14
N ASP A 95 0.45 17.14 -21.93
CA ASP A 95 1.65 17.31 -22.77
C ASP A 95 2.96 17.15 -21.98
N SER A 96 2.88 17.23 -20.66
CA SER A 96 4.00 17.04 -19.74
C SER A 96 4.36 15.58 -19.51
N ILE A 97 3.40 14.67 -19.49
CA ILE A 97 3.62 13.23 -19.22
C ILE A 97 4.19 12.57 -20.48
N SER A 98 3.68 12.91 -21.66
CA SER A 98 4.18 12.39 -22.93
C SER A 98 5.64 12.76 -23.21
N LYS A 99 6.17 13.80 -22.56
CA LYS A 99 7.59 14.18 -22.64
C LYS A 99 8.50 13.37 -21.73
N ILE A 100 7.92 12.68 -20.72
CA ILE A 100 8.70 11.91 -19.74
C ILE A 100 8.95 10.50 -20.26
N ASN A 101 7.91 9.82 -20.72
CA ASN A 101 8.01 8.47 -21.29
C ASN A 101 6.75 8.18 -22.14
N ILE A 102 6.94 7.63 -23.33
CA ILE A 102 5.86 7.27 -24.26
C ILE A 102 5.06 6.06 -23.75
N ASP A 103 5.64 5.24 -22.87
CA ASP A 103 5.03 4.00 -22.36
C ASP A 103 4.06 4.23 -21.20
N LEU A 104 3.97 5.46 -20.67
CA LEU A 104 3.06 5.81 -19.57
C LEU A 104 1.66 6.11 -20.10
N VAL A 105 0.81 5.11 -20.15
CA VAL A 105 -0.54 5.19 -20.74
C VAL A 105 -1.63 5.26 -19.68
N THR A 106 -1.42 4.60 -18.54
CA THR A 106 -2.42 4.43 -17.50
C THR A 106 -1.99 5.01 -16.15
N GLU A 107 -2.95 5.12 -15.22
CA GLU A 107 -2.68 5.56 -13.85
C GLU A 107 -1.75 4.58 -13.11
N LEU A 108 -1.85 3.27 -13.38
CA LEU A 108 -0.91 2.28 -12.85
C LEU A 108 0.51 2.48 -13.38
N ASP A 109 0.66 2.81 -14.67
CA ASP A 109 1.99 3.09 -15.24
C ASP A 109 2.63 4.31 -14.56
N TRP A 110 1.85 5.34 -14.28
CA TRP A 110 2.32 6.52 -13.56
C TRP A 110 2.72 6.19 -12.11
N GLN A 111 1.93 5.39 -11.40
CA GLN A 111 2.27 4.93 -10.06
C GLN A 111 3.56 4.10 -10.08
N LEU A 112 3.71 3.18 -11.02
CA LEU A 112 4.93 2.38 -11.19
C LEU A 112 6.14 3.26 -11.48
N PHE A 113 5.99 4.29 -12.32
CA PHE A 113 7.08 5.24 -12.58
C PHE A 113 7.53 5.98 -11.31
N GLN A 114 6.59 6.44 -10.49
CA GLN A 114 6.92 7.07 -9.22
C GLN A 114 7.55 6.10 -8.22
N LEU A 115 7.01 4.88 -8.13
CA LEU A 115 7.52 3.83 -7.24
C LEU A 115 8.91 3.35 -7.66
N GLN A 116 9.24 3.31 -8.94
CA GLN A 116 10.59 3.01 -9.41
C GLN A 116 11.62 3.99 -8.86
N ARG A 117 11.29 5.28 -8.76
CA ARG A 117 12.16 6.29 -8.16
C ARG A 117 12.32 6.09 -6.66
N LYS A 118 11.21 5.87 -5.93
CA LYS A 118 11.26 5.53 -4.51
C LYS A 118 12.07 4.24 -4.26
N TYR A 119 11.98 3.26 -5.17
CA TYR A 119 12.75 2.02 -5.08
C TYR A 119 14.25 2.24 -5.26
N LEU A 120 14.67 3.14 -6.13
CA LEU A 120 16.08 3.51 -6.26
C LEU A 120 16.60 4.15 -4.96
N ASP A 121 15.86 5.09 -4.38
CA ASP A 121 16.19 5.72 -3.10
C ASP A 121 16.24 4.69 -1.96
N TYR A 122 15.28 3.78 -1.91
CA TYR A 122 15.25 2.65 -0.97
C TYR A 122 16.52 1.79 -1.08
N GLN A 123 16.94 1.42 -2.29
CA GLN A 123 18.16 0.62 -2.50
C GLN A 123 19.43 1.35 -2.03
N VAL A 124 19.52 2.66 -2.28
CA VAL A 124 20.64 3.48 -1.81
C VAL A 124 20.69 3.49 -0.28
N ASN A 125 19.53 3.72 0.37
CA ASN A 125 19.43 3.72 1.83
C ASN A 125 19.82 2.37 2.44
N ILE A 126 19.32 1.27 1.88
CA ILE A 126 19.69 -0.10 2.30
C ILE A 126 21.19 -0.33 2.10
N GLY A 127 21.75 0.06 0.95
CA GLY A 127 23.17 -0.07 0.67
C GLY A 127 24.04 0.70 1.68
N ASN A 128 23.69 1.93 2.01
CA ASN A 128 24.40 2.73 3.00
C ASN A 128 24.33 2.07 4.39
N ARG A 129 23.17 1.62 4.83
CA ARG A 129 23.01 0.92 6.12
C ARG A 129 23.82 -0.37 6.19
N ILE A 130 23.89 -1.13 5.10
CA ILE A 130 24.74 -2.35 5.02
C ILE A 130 26.22 -1.96 5.17
N ILE A 131 26.68 -0.94 4.45
CA ILE A 131 28.07 -0.47 4.52
C ILE A 131 28.41 0.00 5.94
N GLU A 132 27.59 0.84 6.55
CA GLU A 132 27.76 1.32 7.92
C GLU A 132 27.81 0.17 8.92
N THR A 133 26.91 -0.81 8.78
CA THR A 133 26.87 -2.01 9.63
C THR A 133 28.17 -2.81 9.50
N LEU A 134 28.65 -3.05 8.29
CA LEU A 134 29.91 -3.79 8.06
C LEU A 134 31.14 -3.02 8.55
N GLN A 135 31.11 -1.70 8.54
CA GLN A 135 32.20 -0.84 9.04
C GLN A 135 32.19 -0.67 10.57
N SER A 136 31.09 -1.04 11.25
CA SER A 136 30.99 -0.92 12.73
C SER A 136 32.01 -1.78 13.46
N GLY A 137 32.50 -2.85 12.84
CA GLY A 137 33.43 -3.81 13.47
C GLY A 137 32.77 -4.72 14.50
N GLU A 138 31.44 -4.74 14.58
CA GLU A 138 30.68 -5.64 15.47
C GLU A 138 30.81 -7.10 15.01
N ALA A 139 30.84 -8.04 15.96
CA ALA A 139 31.04 -9.46 15.65
C ALA A 139 29.88 -10.05 14.80
N ASP A 140 28.70 -9.49 14.90
CA ASP A 140 27.47 -9.89 14.19
C ASP A 140 27.14 -8.99 12.97
N ALA A 141 28.07 -8.12 12.56
CA ALA A 141 27.84 -7.17 11.46
C ALA A 141 27.39 -7.85 10.15
N ALA A 142 27.93 -9.01 9.82
CA ALA A 142 27.56 -9.75 8.62
C ALA A 142 26.11 -10.26 8.69
N GLU A 143 25.68 -10.75 9.85
CA GLU A 143 24.31 -11.21 10.07
C GLU A 143 23.31 -10.05 10.02
N LYS A 144 23.62 -8.93 10.68
CA LYS A 144 22.83 -7.71 10.62
C LYS A 144 22.72 -7.16 9.18
N ALA A 145 23.79 -7.15 8.42
CA ALA A 145 23.78 -6.74 7.02
C ALA A 145 22.89 -7.65 6.16
N GLN A 146 22.90 -8.95 6.42
CA GLN A 146 22.00 -9.89 5.77
C GLN A 146 20.53 -9.61 6.13
N GLN A 147 20.21 -9.34 7.40
CA GLN A 147 18.86 -8.99 7.86
C GLN A 147 18.36 -7.71 7.18
N ILE A 148 19.19 -6.68 7.02
CA ILE A 148 18.86 -5.44 6.32
C ILE A 148 18.47 -5.71 4.85
N SER A 149 19.10 -6.68 4.19
CA SER A 149 18.81 -7.03 2.80
C SER A 149 17.60 -7.96 2.59
N GLN A 150 17.12 -8.61 3.62
CA GLN A 150 16.05 -9.62 3.56
C GLN A 150 14.74 -9.12 2.94
N PRO A 151 14.19 -7.93 3.30
CA PRO A 151 12.92 -7.46 2.73
C PRO A 151 12.98 -7.35 1.21
N LYS A 152 14.08 -6.80 0.65
CA LYS A 152 14.27 -6.71 -0.81
C LYS A 152 14.30 -8.11 -1.45
N LYS A 153 15.06 -9.03 -0.88
CA LYS A 153 15.14 -10.40 -1.38
C LYS A 153 13.75 -11.06 -1.34
N ARG A 154 13.05 -10.93 -0.21
CA ARG A 154 11.71 -11.50 -0.04
C ARG A 154 10.71 -10.97 -1.06
N PHE A 155 10.69 -9.67 -1.29
CA PHE A 155 9.89 -9.04 -2.33
C PHE A 155 10.15 -9.66 -3.72
N GLN A 156 11.42 -9.85 -4.07
CA GLN A 156 11.80 -10.44 -5.35
C GLN A 156 11.39 -11.92 -5.45
N ASP A 157 11.51 -12.68 -4.36
CA ASP A 157 11.07 -14.08 -4.30
C ASP A 157 9.54 -14.20 -4.43
N ILE A 158 8.78 -13.31 -3.80
CA ILE A 158 7.31 -13.23 -3.92
C ILE A 158 6.91 -12.95 -5.37
N LEU A 159 7.54 -12.00 -6.03
CA LEU A 159 7.22 -11.70 -7.44
C LEU A 159 7.53 -12.88 -8.38
N ASP A 160 8.66 -13.55 -8.17
CA ASP A 160 9.01 -14.74 -8.96
C ASP A 160 8.01 -15.88 -8.75
N ASP A 161 7.48 -16.06 -7.53
CA ASP A 161 6.44 -17.04 -7.21
C ASP A 161 5.10 -16.67 -7.87
N LEU A 162 4.64 -15.44 -7.72
CA LEU A 162 3.38 -14.96 -8.30
C LEU A 162 3.38 -15.02 -9.82
N PHE A 163 4.50 -14.73 -10.47
CA PHE A 163 4.60 -14.68 -11.92
C PHE A 163 5.08 -15.99 -12.55
N THR A 164 5.18 -17.07 -11.78
CA THR A 164 5.62 -18.38 -12.26
C THR A 164 4.76 -18.87 -13.43
N GLU A 165 3.44 -18.75 -13.35
CA GLU A 165 2.52 -19.21 -14.40
C GLU A 165 2.67 -18.41 -15.71
N THR A 166 3.07 -17.15 -15.65
CA THR A 166 3.29 -16.29 -16.82
C THR A 166 4.73 -16.34 -17.31
N GLY A 167 5.61 -17.13 -16.67
CA GLY A 167 7.00 -17.33 -17.05
C GLY A 167 7.88 -16.09 -16.90
N LYS A 168 7.47 -15.10 -16.12
CA LYS A 168 8.22 -13.88 -15.87
C LYS A 168 9.03 -14.01 -14.59
N LYS A 169 10.27 -13.49 -14.60
CA LYS A 169 11.16 -13.46 -13.44
C LYS A 169 11.78 -12.08 -13.28
N ILE A 170 11.87 -11.60 -12.04
CA ILE A 170 12.50 -10.32 -11.74
C ILE A 170 14.02 -10.40 -12.00
N ILE A 171 14.58 -9.38 -12.64
CA ILE A 171 16.03 -9.28 -12.90
C ILE A 171 16.68 -8.62 -11.67
N ARG A 172 17.37 -9.43 -10.87
CA ARG A 172 17.89 -9.00 -9.55
C ARG A 172 19.14 -8.13 -9.63
N SER A 173 19.85 -8.17 -10.75
CA SER A 173 21.09 -7.40 -10.99
C SER A 173 20.84 -5.96 -11.44
N GLU A 174 19.62 -5.62 -11.79
CA GLU A 174 19.25 -4.27 -12.23
C GLU A 174 18.88 -3.37 -11.06
N ASN A 175 19.17 -2.09 -11.20
CA ASN A 175 18.76 -1.09 -10.20
C ASN A 175 17.28 -0.74 -10.31
N GLU A 176 16.72 -0.81 -11.51
CA GLU A 176 15.30 -0.66 -11.79
C GLU A 176 14.60 -2.03 -11.76
N ILE A 177 13.31 -2.03 -11.46
CA ILE A 177 12.52 -3.25 -11.59
C ILE A 177 12.33 -3.56 -13.06
N LYS A 178 12.84 -4.70 -13.49
CA LYS A 178 12.67 -5.28 -14.82
C LYS A 178 12.42 -6.78 -14.69
N PHE A 179 11.81 -7.34 -15.69
CA PHE A 179 11.50 -8.77 -15.75
C PHE A 179 12.14 -9.40 -16.98
N SER A 180 12.52 -10.65 -16.86
CA SER A 180 12.88 -11.50 -18.01
C SER A 180 11.70 -12.40 -18.35
N SER A 181 11.38 -12.54 -19.63
CA SER A 181 10.36 -13.47 -20.14
C SER A 181 10.73 -13.89 -21.57
N LEU A 182 10.78 -15.19 -21.82
CA LEU A 182 11.07 -15.77 -23.14
C LEU A 182 12.35 -15.22 -23.81
N GLY A 183 13.34 -14.84 -22.99
CA GLY A 183 14.61 -14.29 -23.49
C GLY A 183 14.61 -12.77 -23.73
N GLU A 184 13.49 -12.10 -23.49
CA GLU A 184 13.36 -10.65 -23.58
C GLU A 184 13.37 -9.99 -22.21
N VAL A 185 13.74 -8.72 -22.17
CA VAL A 185 13.67 -7.87 -20.96
C VAL A 185 12.43 -7.00 -21.07
N LEU A 186 11.55 -7.11 -20.07
CA LEU A 186 10.29 -6.37 -19.97
C LEU A 186 10.39 -5.27 -18.92
N ALA A 187 9.98 -4.05 -19.28
CA ALA A 187 9.72 -2.99 -18.33
C ALA A 187 8.39 -3.25 -17.58
N PRO A 188 8.20 -2.70 -16.37
CA PRO A 188 6.97 -2.88 -15.59
C PRO A 188 5.70 -2.44 -16.33
N TYR A 189 5.82 -1.48 -17.22
CA TYR A 189 4.68 -0.97 -18.04
C TYR A 189 4.15 -1.97 -19.06
N GLN A 190 4.92 -3.02 -19.36
CA GLN A 190 4.57 -4.09 -20.31
C GLN A 190 3.87 -5.29 -19.63
N LEU A 191 3.70 -5.23 -18.31
CA LEU A 191 2.97 -6.22 -17.54
C LEU A 191 1.46 -6.10 -17.79
N SER A 192 0.72 -7.18 -17.52
CA SER A 192 -0.74 -7.14 -17.50
C SER A 192 -1.26 -6.25 -16.36
N SER A 193 -2.53 -5.79 -16.45
CA SER A 193 -3.12 -4.93 -15.41
C SER A 193 -3.06 -5.58 -14.02
N GLY A 194 -3.33 -6.89 -13.91
CA GLY A 194 -3.23 -7.60 -12.63
C GLY A 194 -1.79 -7.69 -12.11
N GLU A 195 -0.82 -7.95 -12.97
CA GLU A 195 0.60 -7.96 -12.61
C GLU A 195 1.10 -6.57 -12.19
N LYS A 196 0.66 -5.51 -12.88
CA LYS A 196 0.94 -4.13 -12.50
C LYS A 196 0.34 -3.81 -11.14
N GLN A 197 -0.91 -4.19 -10.92
CA GLN A 197 -1.63 -3.91 -9.67
C GLN A 197 -0.93 -4.57 -8.48
N ILE A 198 -0.62 -5.86 -8.56
CA ILE A 198 0.09 -6.53 -7.46
C ILE A 198 1.51 -5.97 -7.26
N LEU A 199 2.20 -5.62 -8.33
CA LEU A 199 3.51 -4.98 -8.26
C LEU A 199 3.44 -3.61 -7.57
N VAL A 200 2.45 -2.77 -7.90
CA VAL A 200 2.22 -1.48 -7.23
C VAL A 200 2.01 -1.68 -5.74
N ILE A 201 1.15 -2.63 -5.35
CA ILE A 201 0.86 -2.91 -3.94
C ILE A 201 2.14 -3.32 -3.19
N LEU A 202 2.81 -4.37 -3.66
CA LEU A 202 3.97 -4.92 -2.97
C LEU A 202 5.17 -3.97 -2.96
N LEU A 203 5.36 -3.21 -4.05
CA LEU A 203 6.43 -2.23 -4.13
C LEU A 203 6.18 -1.02 -3.20
N THR A 204 4.93 -0.57 -3.07
CA THR A 204 4.56 0.45 -2.09
C THR A 204 4.94 0.00 -0.68
N VAL A 205 4.59 -1.24 -0.33
CA VAL A 205 4.91 -1.80 1.00
C VAL A 205 6.42 -1.91 1.24
N LEU A 206 7.19 -2.34 0.24
CA LEU A 206 8.64 -2.49 0.34
C LEU A 206 9.36 -1.16 0.59
N VAL A 207 8.99 -0.11 -0.16
CA VAL A 207 9.72 1.17 -0.10
C VAL A 207 9.48 1.95 1.19
N GLU A 208 8.49 1.57 1.99
CA GLU A 208 8.27 2.11 3.34
C GLU A 208 9.18 1.49 4.42
N ASP A 209 10.07 0.57 4.03
CA ASP A 209 11.22 0.06 4.82
C ASP A 209 10.89 -0.38 6.25
N ASN A 210 9.82 -1.16 6.43
CA ASN A 210 9.30 -1.65 7.73
C ASN A 210 8.88 -0.55 8.72
N GLU A 211 8.71 0.68 8.26
CA GLU A 211 8.16 1.74 9.09
C GLU A 211 6.67 1.51 9.39
N HIS A 212 6.20 2.09 10.49
CA HIS A 212 4.76 2.15 10.76
C HIS A 212 4.08 3.11 9.79
N TYR A 213 3.08 2.63 9.08
CA TYR A 213 2.24 3.47 8.23
C TYR A 213 0.87 2.82 7.97
N VAL A 214 -0.07 3.60 7.44
CA VAL A 214 -1.42 3.15 7.11
C VAL A 214 -1.56 3.02 5.60
N LEU A 215 -1.89 1.81 5.14
CA LEU A 215 -2.18 1.53 3.74
C LEU A 215 -3.69 1.52 3.50
N PHE A 216 -4.17 2.52 2.79
CA PHE A 216 -5.54 2.57 2.32
C PHE A 216 -5.65 1.91 0.96
N MET A 217 -6.60 0.98 0.80
CA MET A 217 -6.84 0.31 -0.48
C MET A 217 -8.34 0.29 -0.80
N ASP A 218 -8.70 0.76 -1.98
CA ASP A 218 -10.09 0.77 -2.45
C ASP A 218 -10.27 -0.31 -3.52
N GLU A 219 -10.90 -1.43 -3.16
CA GLU A 219 -11.13 -2.62 -3.99
C GLU A 219 -9.83 -3.13 -4.67
N PRO A 220 -8.74 -3.38 -3.93
CA PRO A 220 -7.42 -3.71 -4.50
C PRO A 220 -7.41 -4.98 -5.34
N GLU A 221 -8.42 -5.80 -5.21
CA GLU A 221 -8.57 -7.08 -5.92
C GLU A 221 -9.03 -6.97 -7.36
N VAL A 222 -9.50 -5.82 -7.81
CA VAL A 222 -10.15 -5.64 -9.10
C VAL A 222 -9.17 -6.06 -10.20
N SER A 223 -8.60 -6.54 -10.77
CA SER A 223 -7.72 -7.08 -11.80
C SER A 223 -6.86 -8.23 -11.34
N LEU A 224 -6.90 -8.57 -10.05
CA LEU A 224 -6.07 -9.64 -9.52
C LEU A 224 -6.65 -11.03 -9.80
N HIS A 225 -5.79 -11.98 -10.10
CA HIS A 225 -6.17 -13.37 -10.15
C HIS A 225 -6.67 -13.87 -8.79
N ILE A 226 -7.64 -14.77 -8.76
CA ILE A 226 -8.29 -15.23 -7.52
C ILE A 226 -7.31 -15.77 -6.47
N GLU A 227 -6.26 -16.47 -6.89
CA GLU A 227 -5.25 -17.00 -5.97
C GLU A 227 -4.39 -15.89 -5.37
N TRP A 228 -4.16 -14.80 -6.08
CA TRP A 228 -3.46 -13.62 -5.56
C TRP A 228 -4.34 -12.84 -4.57
N GLN A 229 -5.65 -12.76 -4.84
CA GLN A 229 -6.61 -12.15 -3.92
C GLN A 229 -6.60 -12.83 -2.55
N LYS A 230 -6.58 -14.17 -2.51
CA LYS A 230 -6.51 -14.95 -1.27
C LYS A 230 -5.26 -14.67 -0.45
N ARG A 231 -4.14 -14.39 -1.11
CA ARG A 231 -2.84 -14.18 -0.47
C ARG A 231 -2.51 -12.72 -0.21
N LEU A 232 -3.32 -11.77 -0.70
CA LEU A 232 -2.99 -10.35 -0.77
C LEU A 232 -2.57 -9.78 0.59
N ILE A 233 -3.40 -9.97 1.61
CA ILE A 233 -3.15 -9.42 2.96
C ILE A 233 -1.91 -10.08 3.56
N ASP A 234 -1.77 -11.39 3.45
CA ASP A 234 -0.63 -12.13 3.99
C ASP A 234 0.68 -11.69 3.35
N LEU A 235 0.71 -11.47 2.02
CA LEU A 235 1.88 -10.98 1.30
C LEU A 235 2.29 -9.56 1.74
N ILE A 236 1.33 -8.69 1.99
CA ILE A 236 1.58 -7.34 2.51
C ILE A 236 2.20 -7.42 3.90
N LEU A 237 1.61 -8.20 4.81
CA LEU A 237 2.09 -8.35 6.18
C LEU A 237 3.45 -9.07 6.27
N GLU A 238 3.73 -9.94 5.33
CA GLU A 238 5.03 -10.62 5.20
C GLU A 238 6.15 -9.65 4.82
N LEU A 239 5.86 -8.64 4.00
CA LEU A 239 6.83 -7.61 3.61
C LEU A 239 7.00 -6.53 4.67
N ASN A 240 5.92 -6.13 5.34
CA ASN A 240 5.97 -5.16 6.44
C ASN A 240 4.94 -5.51 7.53
N PRO A 241 5.37 -6.12 8.65
CA PRO A 241 4.49 -6.48 9.75
C PRO A 241 3.99 -5.26 10.57
N ASN A 242 4.56 -4.08 10.37
CA ASN A 242 4.22 -2.86 11.10
C ASN A 242 3.14 -2.02 10.41
N ILE A 243 2.64 -2.48 9.27
CA ILE A 243 1.62 -1.78 8.50
C ILE A 243 0.23 -1.95 9.12
N GLN A 244 -0.58 -0.89 9.09
CA GLN A 244 -2.02 -1.00 9.26
C GLN A 244 -2.69 -0.98 7.90
N ILE A 245 -3.46 -2.00 7.58
CA ILE A 245 -4.24 -2.12 6.35
C ILE A 245 -5.68 -1.68 6.62
N ILE A 246 -6.18 -0.75 5.82
CA ILE A 246 -7.57 -0.33 5.80
C ILE A 246 -8.05 -0.46 4.36
N LEU A 247 -8.83 -1.50 4.08
CA LEU A 247 -9.28 -1.78 2.71
C LEU A 247 -10.79 -1.88 2.58
N THR A 248 -11.28 -1.54 1.40
CA THR A 248 -12.64 -1.87 0.98
C THR A 248 -12.59 -3.04 0.01
N THR A 249 -13.53 -3.95 0.10
CA THR A 249 -13.61 -5.09 -0.84
C THR A 249 -15.02 -5.61 -0.99
N HIS A 250 -15.27 -6.21 -2.13
CA HIS A 250 -16.42 -7.06 -2.42
C HIS A 250 -16.02 -8.53 -2.64
N SER A 251 -14.71 -8.82 -2.65
CA SER A 251 -14.23 -10.17 -2.95
C SER A 251 -14.29 -11.08 -1.73
N PRO A 252 -15.06 -12.16 -1.79
CA PRO A 252 -15.00 -13.21 -0.79
C PRO A 252 -13.59 -13.81 -0.66
N ALA A 253 -12.81 -13.84 -1.74
CA ALA A 253 -11.47 -14.42 -1.75
C ALA A 253 -10.50 -13.66 -0.85
N VAL A 254 -10.60 -12.34 -0.78
CA VAL A 254 -9.78 -11.52 0.12
C VAL A 254 -10.16 -11.77 1.59
N ILE A 255 -11.46 -11.97 1.85
CA ILE A 255 -12.01 -12.08 3.22
C ILE A 255 -11.82 -13.48 3.81
N MET A 256 -12.08 -14.53 3.01
CA MET A 256 -12.23 -15.90 3.52
C MET A 256 -10.92 -16.58 3.90
N ASN A 257 -9.78 -16.03 3.56
CA ASN A 257 -8.47 -16.61 3.90
C ASN A 257 -8.00 -16.17 5.30
N GLY A 258 -8.83 -16.35 6.32
CA GLY A 258 -8.50 -16.06 7.71
C GLY A 258 -8.85 -14.65 8.20
N TRP A 259 -9.47 -13.79 7.36
CA TRP A 259 -9.72 -12.39 7.67
C TRP A 259 -11.20 -12.04 7.93
N ILE A 260 -12.08 -13.05 8.06
CA ILE A 260 -13.52 -12.86 8.25
C ILE A 260 -13.84 -12.06 9.53
N ASP A 261 -13.07 -12.28 10.60
CA ASP A 261 -13.24 -11.59 11.89
C ASP A 261 -12.77 -10.11 11.85
N ARG A 262 -12.15 -9.69 10.76
CA ARG A 262 -11.66 -8.33 10.52
C ARG A 262 -12.58 -7.51 9.61
N VAL A 263 -13.71 -8.12 9.23
CA VAL A 263 -14.71 -7.48 8.37
C VAL A 263 -15.68 -6.67 9.21
N THR A 264 -15.87 -5.44 8.81
CA THR A 264 -16.88 -4.53 9.35
C THR A 264 -17.81 -4.13 8.22
N GLU A 265 -19.12 -4.23 8.41
CA GLU A 265 -20.08 -3.72 7.43
C GLU A 265 -20.32 -2.23 7.64
N VAL A 266 -20.53 -1.49 6.54
CA VAL A 266 -20.81 -0.05 6.60
C VAL A 266 -22.05 0.24 7.46
N THR A 267 -23.02 -0.69 7.48
CA THR A 267 -24.22 -0.58 8.30
C THR A 267 -23.95 -0.60 9.80
N ASP A 268 -22.91 -1.32 10.23
CA ASP A 268 -22.59 -1.50 11.65
C ASP A 268 -21.91 -0.27 12.26
N ILE A 269 -21.25 0.52 11.42
CA ILE A 269 -20.52 1.74 11.82
C ILE A 269 -21.29 3.03 11.50
N THR A 270 -22.52 2.90 11.02
CA THR A 270 -23.37 4.04 10.63
C THR A 270 -24.47 4.25 11.66
N ASP A 271 -24.45 5.39 12.33
CA ASP A 271 -25.56 5.79 13.19
C ASP A 271 -26.80 6.14 12.35
N LYS A 272 -27.96 5.77 12.88
CA LYS A 272 -29.26 5.99 12.23
C LYS A 272 -29.71 7.44 12.32
#